data_ac43597ddf672aa022ef00d9fecc309c
#
_entry.id   ac43597ddf672aa022ef00d9fecc309c
#
_cell.length_a   1.000
_cell.length_b   1.000
_cell.length_c   1.000
_cell.angle_alpha   90.00
_cell.angle_beta   90.00
_cell.angle_gamma   90.00
#
_symmetry.space_group_name_H-M   'P 1'
#
loop_
_entity.id
_entity.type
_entity.pdbx_description
1 polymer ?
#
loop_
_entity_poly.entity_id
_entity_poly.type
_entity_poly.pdbx_seq_one_letter_code
_entity_poly.pdbx_strand_id
1 'polypeptide(L)'
;MRPDLVVDLPLHLPDDPRPLPVRICEEVRGLIMDGVLAPGDHLPSTRVLSAQLRVSRGTVVASYEQLEAEGYLVAAAGSGTQINPDLRGLHRRSATTASVPRPQRHRGIDLTPGVPDTAGLANSAWRSAWHRSCVNPSRITDPLGSPHLRHEIAEHLRQMRSLLADPRQVVVTGGARAGLAELIQVLCDGSRRLTIGVESPGYPSLRRVPTALGHRIVGLPTDDQGLDPASLPTGRDRKRLDAVLITPSHQYPWGGSLSASRRAAVIEWAEMASCWIVEDDFDSELRHVGAPLPALASLDEEHTILLGTFSSVLTPALGCGYLVVPPDLVHSFARQ
;
A
#
# COMPACT_ATOMS: atom_id res chain seq x y z
N MET A 1 -36.71 46.94 22.96
CA MET A 1 -35.72 45.92 23.42
C MET A 1 -36.24 44.63 22.93
N ARG A 2 -35.67 44.08 21.83
CA ARG A 2 -36.07 42.79 21.28
C ARG A 2 -35.50 41.67 22.16
N PRO A 3 -36.20 40.58 22.38
CA PRO A 3 -35.64 39.44 23.11
C PRO A 3 -34.47 38.87 22.33
N ASP A 4 -33.29 38.81 22.95
CA ASP A 4 -32.15 38.04 22.43
C ASP A 4 -32.63 36.57 22.35
N LEU A 5 -32.75 36.03 21.15
CA LEU A 5 -32.93 34.60 20.95
C LEU A 5 -31.74 33.91 21.59
N VAL A 6 -31.95 33.26 22.72
CA VAL A 6 -30.96 32.45 23.41
C VAL A 6 -30.90 31.11 22.67
N VAL A 7 -30.18 31.08 21.55
CA VAL A 7 -29.83 29.83 20.89
C VAL A 7 -28.55 29.35 21.56
N ASP A 8 -28.60 28.24 22.25
CA ASP A 8 -27.43 27.60 22.84
C ASP A 8 -26.73 26.81 21.75
N LEU A 9 -25.58 27.31 21.27
CA LEU A 9 -24.78 26.62 20.28
C LEU A 9 -23.92 25.55 20.98
N PRO A 10 -23.97 24.28 20.56
CA PRO A 10 -23.17 23.21 21.14
C PRO A 10 -21.73 23.25 20.64
N LEU A 11 -21.05 24.39 20.87
CA LEU A 11 -19.64 24.55 20.50
C LEU A 11 -18.75 23.91 21.56
N HIS A 12 -17.95 22.95 21.14
CA HIS A 12 -16.93 22.32 21.99
C HIS A 12 -15.55 22.79 21.55
N LEU A 13 -14.91 23.64 22.34
CA LEU A 13 -13.56 24.16 22.08
C LEU A 13 -12.54 23.31 22.85
N PRO A 14 -11.96 22.27 22.25
CA PRO A 14 -10.91 21.46 22.88
C PRO A 14 -9.69 22.32 23.19
N ASP A 15 -8.87 21.91 24.13
CA ASP A 15 -7.62 22.61 24.44
C ASP A 15 -6.63 22.43 23.28
N ASP A 16 -6.38 23.51 22.53
CA ASP A 16 -5.63 23.51 21.27
C ASP A 16 -4.80 24.81 21.19
N PRO A 17 -3.52 24.76 20.80
CA PRO A 17 -2.64 25.93 20.72
C PRO A 17 -3.02 26.93 19.62
N ARG A 18 -3.94 26.61 18.71
CA ARG A 18 -4.37 27.51 17.62
C ARG A 18 -5.18 28.69 18.17
N PRO A 19 -5.16 29.84 17.44
CA PRO A 19 -5.94 31.02 17.84
C PRO A 19 -7.42 30.74 18.01
N LEU A 20 -8.04 31.25 19.07
CA LEU A 20 -9.47 31.05 19.36
C LEU A 20 -10.41 31.40 18.21
N PRO A 21 -10.22 32.48 17.42
CA PRO A 21 -11.08 32.77 16.28
C PRO A 21 -11.11 31.63 15.26
N VAL A 22 -9.94 31.03 14.96
CA VAL A 22 -9.83 29.91 14.02
C VAL A 22 -10.60 28.69 14.51
N ARG A 23 -10.48 28.38 15.79
CA ARG A 23 -11.16 27.25 16.42
C ARG A 23 -12.68 27.42 16.41
N ILE A 24 -13.18 28.63 16.71
CA ILE A 24 -14.61 28.95 16.63
C ILE A 24 -15.13 28.79 15.19
N CYS A 25 -14.37 29.27 14.19
CA CYS A 25 -14.76 29.11 12.79
C CYS A 25 -14.82 27.64 12.37
N GLU A 26 -13.86 26.80 12.79
CA GLU A 26 -13.87 25.37 12.49
C GLU A 26 -15.04 24.64 13.12
N GLU A 27 -15.37 24.93 14.37
CA GLU A 27 -16.50 24.33 15.05
C GLU A 27 -17.83 24.72 14.39
N VAL A 28 -18.05 25.99 14.05
CA VAL A 28 -19.26 26.44 13.37
C VAL A 28 -19.38 25.76 11.99
N ARG A 29 -18.27 25.68 11.22
CA ARG A 29 -18.24 24.96 9.94
C ARG A 29 -18.58 23.47 10.13
N GLY A 30 -18.03 22.86 11.17
CA GLY A 30 -18.34 21.47 11.53
C GLY A 30 -19.83 21.25 11.76
N LEU A 31 -20.46 22.09 12.57
CA LEU A 31 -21.90 22.02 12.87
C LEU A 31 -22.77 22.21 11.61
N ILE A 32 -22.36 23.08 10.68
CA ILE A 32 -23.05 23.26 9.39
C ILE A 32 -22.90 21.99 8.53
N MET A 33 -21.67 21.47 8.42
CA MET A 33 -21.38 20.28 7.63
C MET A 33 -22.07 19.02 8.16
N ASP A 34 -22.17 18.89 9.48
CA ASP A 34 -22.82 17.76 10.15
C ASP A 34 -24.36 17.90 10.20
N GLY A 35 -24.90 19.02 9.67
CA GLY A 35 -26.34 19.27 9.59
C GLY A 35 -27.00 19.65 10.93
N VAL A 36 -26.19 19.97 11.94
CA VAL A 36 -26.69 20.48 13.23
C VAL A 36 -27.18 21.92 13.10
N LEU A 37 -26.51 22.70 12.26
CA LEU A 37 -26.92 24.04 11.85
C LEU A 37 -27.38 23.97 10.38
N ALA A 38 -28.62 24.36 10.16
CA ALA A 38 -29.24 24.36 8.84
C ALA A 38 -29.12 25.74 8.15
N PRO A 39 -29.14 25.80 6.81
CA PRO A 39 -29.21 27.05 6.08
C PRO A 39 -30.44 27.89 6.54
N GLY A 40 -30.19 29.16 6.89
CA GLY A 40 -31.19 30.07 7.42
C GLY A 40 -31.33 30.08 8.94
N ASP A 41 -30.64 29.21 9.67
CA ASP A 41 -30.61 29.24 11.13
C ASP A 41 -29.92 30.52 11.66
N HIS A 42 -30.51 31.12 12.68
CA HIS A 42 -29.95 32.30 13.34
C HIS A 42 -28.90 31.93 14.36
N LEU A 43 -27.79 32.65 14.32
CA LEU A 43 -26.73 32.53 15.32
C LEU A 43 -26.95 33.49 16.50
N PRO A 44 -26.43 33.16 17.70
CA PRO A 44 -26.42 34.08 18.83
C PRO A 44 -25.72 35.39 18.48
N SER A 45 -26.11 36.50 19.09
CA SER A 45 -25.36 37.75 18.93
C SER A 45 -23.93 37.59 19.46
N THR A 46 -22.98 38.35 18.91
CA THR A 46 -21.57 38.30 19.34
C THR A 46 -21.40 38.49 20.83
N ARG A 47 -22.31 39.21 21.47
CA ARG A 47 -22.36 39.46 22.93
C ARG A 47 -22.79 38.18 23.67
N VAL A 48 -23.82 37.51 23.19
CA VAL A 48 -24.34 36.30 23.81
C VAL A 48 -23.32 35.16 23.66
N LEU A 49 -22.77 34.93 22.45
CA LEU A 49 -21.81 33.89 22.21
C LEU A 49 -20.50 34.10 22.98
N SER A 50 -20.03 35.35 23.10
CA SER A 50 -18.83 35.64 23.88
C SER A 50 -19.02 35.33 25.38
N ALA A 51 -20.21 35.55 25.91
CA ALA A 51 -20.54 35.18 27.28
C ALA A 51 -20.64 33.67 27.48
N GLN A 52 -21.26 32.95 26.54
CA GLN A 52 -21.35 31.47 26.54
C GLN A 52 -19.95 30.81 26.53
N LEU A 53 -19.09 31.24 25.63
CA LEU A 53 -17.76 30.66 25.43
C LEU A 53 -16.71 31.25 26.44
N ARG A 54 -17.05 32.23 27.23
CA ARG A 54 -16.14 32.96 28.13
C ARG A 54 -14.90 33.50 27.42
N VAL A 55 -15.10 34.05 26.23
CA VAL A 55 -14.05 34.68 25.41
C VAL A 55 -14.32 36.18 25.22
N SER A 56 -13.34 36.95 24.71
CA SER A 56 -13.56 38.33 24.38
C SER A 56 -14.59 38.49 23.24
N ARG A 57 -15.37 39.57 23.29
CA ARG A 57 -16.32 39.87 22.20
C ARG A 57 -15.59 40.06 20.86
N GLY A 58 -14.38 40.66 20.88
CA GLY A 58 -13.56 40.84 19.68
C GLY A 58 -13.17 39.52 19.01
N THR A 59 -12.95 38.45 19.79
CA THR A 59 -12.68 37.11 19.29
C THR A 59 -13.88 36.57 18.47
N VAL A 60 -15.10 36.74 19.00
CA VAL A 60 -16.32 36.28 18.31
C VAL A 60 -16.61 37.14 17.09
N VAL A 61 -16.40 38.44 17.16
CA VAL A 61 -16.54 39.36 16.02
C VAL A 61 -15.60 38.92 14.87
N ALA A 62 -14.33 38.71 15.15
CA ALA A 62 -13.35 38.26 14.16
C ALA A 62 -13.73 36.89 13.54
N SER A 63 -14.28 35.99 14.35
CA SER A 63 -14.77 34.69 13.83
C SER A 63 -15.98 34.85 12.90
N TYR A 64 -16.91 35.71 13.26
CA TYR A 64 -18.10 35.95 12.42
C TYR A 64 -17.74 36.66 11.11
N GLU A 65 -16.90 37.67 11.17
CA GLU A 65 -16.38 38.36 9.97
C GLU A 65 -15.65 37.42 9.02
N GLN A 66 -14.87 36.49 9.56
CA GLN A 66 -14.20 35.47 8.76
C GLN A 66 -15.21 34.53 8.11
N LEU A 67 -16.19 34.02 8.85
CA LEU A 67 -17.22 33.13 8.33
C LEU A 67 -18.15 33.83 7.31
N GLU A 68 -18.39 35.14 7.46
CA GLU A 68 -19.09 35.96 6.47
C GLU A 68 -18.25 36.11 5.19
N ALA A 69 -16.97 36.42 5.33
CA ALA A 69 -16.07 36.51 4.19
C ALA A 69 -15.92 35.19 3.43
N GLU A 70 -16.01 34.06 4.13
CA GLU A 70 -16.02 32.71 3.56
C GLU A 70 -17.40 32.32 2.97
N GLY A 71 -18.45 33.13 3.20
CA GLY A 71 -19.80 32.89 2.68
C GLY A 71 -20.65 31.89 3.50
N TYR A 72 -20.18 31.46 4.68
CA TYR A 72 -20.97 30.60 5.58
C TYR A 72 -22.05 31.36 6.33
N LEU A 73 -21.81 32.65 6.62
CA LEU A 73 -22.75 33.52 7.33
C LEU A 73 -23.20 34.69 6.44
N VAL A 74 -24.37 35.19 6.72
CA VAL A 74 -24.88 36.45 6.13
C VAL A 74 -25.54 37.29 7.21
N ALA A 75 -25.42 38.60 7.07
CA ALA A 75 -26.13 39.55 7.91
C ALA A 75 -27.63 39.54 7.51
N ALA A 76 -28.50 39.19 8.43
CA ALA A 76 -29.93 39.25 8.21
C ALA A 76 -30.45 40.64 8.62
N ALA A 77 -31.01 41.38 7.67
CA ALA A 77 -31.52 42.75 7.91
C ALA A 77 -32.48 42.80 9.07
N GLY A 78 -32.07 43.43 10.16
CA GLY A 78 -32.89 43.61 11.37
C GLY A 78 -33.02 42.41 12.32
N SER A 79 -32.42 41.23 12.02
CA SER A 79 -32.54 40.01 12.83
C SER A 79 -31.21 39.37 13.27
N GLY A 80 -30.06 39.97 12.94
CA GLY A 80 -28.74 39.47 13.36
C GLY A 80 -28.00 38.71 12.30
N THR A 81 -27.16 37.76 12.69
CA THR A 81 -26.35 36.90 11.81
C THR A 81 -27.04 35.55 11.64
N GLN A 82 -27.11 35.04 10.42
CA GLN A 82 -27.70 33.72 10.11
C GLN A 82 -26.76 32.90 9.21
N ILE A 83 -26.95 31.59 9.22
CA ILE A 83 -26.35 30.68 8.27
C ILE A 83 -26.84 31.04 6.87
N ASN A 84 -25.94 31.18 5.92
CA ASN A 84 -26.27 31.53 4.54
C ASN A 84 -27.31 30.55 3.96
N PRO A 85 -28.51 31.02 3.56
CA PRO A 85 -29.57 30.17 3.01
C PRO A 85 -29.18 29.46 1.71
N ASP A 86 -28.20 29.96 0.99
CA ASP A 86 -27.74 29.38 -0.29
C ASP A 86 -26.82 28.19 -0.12
N LEU A 87 -26.40 27.85 1.09
CA LEU A 87 -25.56 26.67 1.40
C LEU A 87 -26.30 25.33 1.24
N ARG A 88 -27.33 25.26 0.40
CA ARG A 88 -28.08 24.03 0.14
C ARG A 88 -27.19 22.96 -0.47
N GLY A 89 -27.02 21.82 0.24
CA GLY A 89 -26.24 20.67 -0.24
C GLY A 89 -24.83 20.56 0.33
N LEU A 90 -24.40 21.49 1.17
CA LEU A 90 -23.16 21.37 1.96
C LEU A 90 -23.38 20.51 3.21
N HIS A 91 -23.90 19.29 3.02
CA HIS A 91 -23.81 18.29 4.07
C HIS A 91 -22.59 17.43 3.84
N ARG A 92 -21.78 17.17 4.88
CA ARG A 92 -20.95 15.97 4.85
C ARG A 92 -21.92 14.85 4.49
N ARG A 93 -21.83 14.34 3.25
CA ARG A 93 -22.29 12.98 3.01
C ARG A 93 -21.55 12.18 4.07
N SER A 94 -22.27 11.68 5.04
CA SER A 94 -21.76 10.70 5.97
C SER A 94 -21.25 9.59 5.07
N ALA A 95 -19.96 9.67 4.69
CA ALA A 95 -19.27 8.48 4.36
C ALA A 95 -19.51 7.66 5.62
N THR A 96 -20.33 6.64 5.50
CA THR A 96 -20.33 5.54 6.44
C THR A 96 -18.86 5.26 6.58
N THR A 97 -18.25 5.80 7.62
CA THR A 97 -16.91 5.42 8.01
C THR A 97 -17.09 3.95 8.30
N ALA A 98 -16.82 3.13 7.27
CA ALA A 98 -16.52 1.75 7.51
C ALA A 98 -15.44 1.86 8.59
N SER A 99 -15.85 1.62 9.82
CA SER A 99 -14.93 1.67 10.95
C SER A 99 -13.82 0.71 10.55
N VAL A 100 -12.66 1.27 10.20
CA VAL A 100 -11.46 0.45 10.05
C VAL A 100 -11.40 -0.30 11.36
N PRO A 101 -11.55 -1.62 11.36
CA PRO A 101 -11.54 -2.36 12.60
C PRO A 101 -10.22 -2.03 13.28
N ARG A 102 -10.27 -1.32 14.40
CA ARG A 102 -9.08 -1.15 15.23
C ARG A 102 -8.62 -2.56 15.56
N PRO A 103 -7.36 -2.92 15.30
CA PRO A 103 -6.86 -4.22 15.67
C PRO A 103 -7.15 -4.41 17.17
N GLN A 104 -8.08 -5.30 17.47
CA GLN A 104 -8.32 -5.70 18.85
C GLN A 104 -7.00 -6.29 19.33
N ARG A 105 -6.41 -5.71 20.37
CA ARG A 105 -5.26 -6.30 21.05
C ARG A 105 -5.74 -7.62 21.65
N HIS A 106 -5.57 -8.69 20.91
CA HIS A 106 -5.80 -10.02 21.45
C HIS A 106 -4.84 -10.24 22.61
N ARG A 107 -5.37 -10.66 23.77
CA ARG A 107 -4.58 -11.04 24.95
C ARG A 107 -3.95 -12.42 24.80
N GLY A 108 -3.69 -12.89 23.60
CA GLY A 108 -3.11 -14.18 23.29
C GLY A 108 -1.75 -14.04 22.62
N ILE A 109 -1.09 -15.16 22.41
CA ILE A 109 0.12 -15.23 21.57
C ILE A 109 -0.33 -15.01 20.13
N ASP A 110 0.27 -14.02 19.46
CA ASP A 110 0.01 -13.76 18.03
C ASP A 110 0.76 -14.80 17.19
N LEU A 111 0.01 -15.64 16.50
CA LEU A 111 0.53 -16.65 15.57
C LEU A 111 0.33 -16.25 14.12
N THR A 112 0.13 -14.97 13.83
CA THR A 112 -0.01 -14.47 12.45
C THR A 112 1.26 -14.80 11.66
N PRO A 113 1.17 -15.60 10.58
CA PRO A 113 2.35 -15.98 9.80
C PRO A 113 2.91 -14.80 9.00
N GLY A 114 4.22 -14.84 8.72
CA GLY A 114 4.88 -13.86 7.86
C GLY A 114 5.12 -12.49 8.51
N VAL A 115 5.05 -12.38 9.82
CA VAL A 115 5.40 -11.16 10.57
C VAL A 115 6.79 -11.36 11.18
N PRO A 116 7.83 -10.63 10.70
CA PRO A 116 9.18 -10.75 11.25
C PRO A 116 9.28 -10.15 12.66
N ASP A 117 10.18 -10.69 13.48
CA ASP A 117 10.58 -10.03 14.71
C ASP A 117 11.48 -8.83 14.40
N THR A 118 10.99 -7.64 14.67
CA THR A 118 11.70 -6.38 14.44
C THR A 118 12.39 -5.83 15.69
N ALA A 119 12.32 -6.53 16.84
CA ALA A 119 12.86 -6.04 18.12
C ALA A 119 14.37 -5.78 18.05
N GLY A 120 15.12 -6.64 17.33
CA GLY A 120 16.56 -6.52 17.14
C GLY A 120 16.99 -5.55 16.02
N LEU A 121 16.05 -5.04 15.23
CA LEU A 121 16.38 -4.24 14.03
C LEU A 121 16.96 -2.88 14.37
N ALA A 122 16.50 -2.21 15.42
CA ALA A 122 16.90 -0.85 15.81
C ALA A 122 18.31 -0.80 16.46
N ASN A 123 19.29 -1.49 15.87
CA ASN A 123 20.68 -1.52 16.30
C ASN A 123 21.50 -0.31 15.76
N SER A 124 22.80 -0.29 16.03
CA SER A 124 23.69 0.81 15.60
C SER A 124 23.84 0.87 14.07
N ALA A 125 23.89 -0.28 13.39
CA ALA A 125 24.01 -0.36 11.92
C ALA A 125 22.78 0.22 11.25
N TRP A 126 21.57 -0.12 11.72
CA TRP A 126 20.30 0.44 11.25
C TRP A 126 20.24 1.96 11.40
N ARG A 127 20.54 2.47 12.61
CA ARG A 127 20.58 3.93 12.86
C ARG A 127 21.60 4.64 11.97
N SER A 128 22.78 4.04 11.80
CA SER A 128 23.82 4.59 10.93
C SER A 128 23.42 4.61 9.46
N ALA A 129 22.72 3.58 8.97
CA ALA A 129 22.21 3.53 7.60
C ALA A 129 21.20 4.66 7.35
N TRP A 130 20.23 4.84 8.25
CA TRP A 130 19.26 5.93 8.17
C TRP A 130 19.92 7.31 8.22
N HIS A 131 20.88 7.51 9.15
CA HIS A 131 21.61 8.77 9.24
C HIS A 131 22.33 9.11 7.93
N ARG A 132 23.06 8.15 7.34
CA ARG A 132 23.76 8.35 6.07
C ARG A 132 22.80 8.70 4.93
N SER A 133 21.63 8.05 4.87
CA SER A 133 20.63 8.30 3.84
C SER A 133 19.99 9.70 3.98
N CYS A 134 19.82 10.20 5.22
CA CYS A 134 19.23 11.51 5.46
C CYS A 134 20.21 12.68 5.19
N VAL A 135 21.54 12.47 5.42
CA VAL A 135 22.52 13.55 5.23
C VAL A 135 22.70 13.91 3.74
N ASN A 136 22.62 12.93 2.86
CA ASN A 136 22.77 13.15 1.42
C ASN A 136 21.58 12.50 0.68
N PRO A 137 20.41 13.14 0.65
CA PRO A 137 19.29 12.63 -0.12
C PRO A 137 19.64 12.62 -1.61
N SER A 138 19.75 11.44 -2.20
CA SER A 138 20.02 11.34 -3.63
C SER A 138 18.79 11.69 -4.44
N ARG A 139 18.98 12.40 -5.56
CA ARG A 139 17.96 12.56 -6.59
C ARG A 139 17.97 11.29 -7.42
N ILE A 140 17.02 10.39 -7.18
CA ILE A 140 16.84 9.21 -8.03
C ILE A 140 16.17 9.68 -9.32
N THR A 141 16.87 9.46 -10.44
CA THR A 141 16.35 9.77 -11.78
C THR A 141 16.26 8.53 -12.67
N ASP A 142 16.79 7.40 -12.19
CA ASP A 142 16.76 6.13 -12.92
C ASP A 142 15.41 5.44 -12.68
N PRO A 143 14.63 5.16 -13.72
CA PRO A 143 13.31 4.51 -13.57
C PRO A 143 13.39 3.11 -12.95
N LEU A 144 14.53 2.41 -13.07
CA LEU A 144 14.73 1.10 -12.46
C LEU A 144 15.12 1.19 -10.96
N GLY A 145 15.26 2.39 -10.42
CA GLY A 145 15.70 2.65 -9.05
C GLY A 145 17.19 2.97 -8.94
N SER A 146 17.64 3.28 -7.71
CA SER A 146 19.02 3.69 -7.45
C SER A 146 20.05 2.66 -7.98
N PRO A 147 20.99 3.05 -8.84
CA PRO A 147 22.04 2.15 -9.35
C PRO A 147 22.86 1.51 -8.23
N HIS A 148 23.12 2.24 -7.14
CA HIS A 148 23.79 1.70 -5.97
C HIS A 148 22.97 0.60 -5.30
N LEU A 149 21.67 0.83 -5.07
CA LEU A 149 20.81 -0.18 -4.46
C LEU A 149 20.67 -1.42 -5.35
N ARG A 150 20.57 -1.24 -6.68
CA ARG A 150 20.54 -2.36 -7.62
C ARG A 150 21.81 -3.20 -7.57
N HIS A 151 22.97 -2.56 -7.42
CA HIS A 151 24.24 -3.25 -7.24
C HIS A 151 24.27 -4.05 -5.93
N GLU A 152 23.86 -3.44 -4.83
CA GLU A 152 23.81 -4.12 -3.53
C GLU A 152 22.83 -5.31 -3.52
N ILE A 153 21.68 -5.17 -4.20
CA ILE A 153 20.72 -6.28 -4.38
C ILE A 153 21.35 -7.42 -5.18
N ALA A 154 22.01 -7.12 -6.29
CA ALA A 154 22.67 -8.15 -7.11
C ALA A 154 23.76 -8.88 -6.32
N GLU A 155 24.58 -8.17 -5.54
CA GLU A 155 25.59 -8.77 -4.69
C GLU A 155 24.98 -9.61 -3.56
N HIS A 156 23.91 -9.15 -2.95
CA HIS A 156 23.15 -9.90 -1.96
C HIS A 156 22.60 -11.22 -2.54
N LEU A 157 22.00 -11.19 -3.73
CA LEU A 157 21.50 -12.36 -4.43
C LEU A 157 22.62 -13.35 -4.78
N ARG A 158 23.78 -12.85 -5.18
CA ARG A 158 24.95 -13.68 -5.43
C ARG A 158 25.37 -14.45 -4.18
N GLN A 159 25.38 -13.78 -3.02
CA GLN A 159 25.81 -14.38 -1.76
C GLN A 159 24.75 -15.34 -1.17
N MET A 160 23.50 -14.93 -1.20
CA MET A 160 22.41 -15.63 -0.50
C MET A 160 21.67 -16.65 -1.37
N ARG A 161 21.63 -16.43 -2.69
CA ARG A 161 20.79 -17.21 -3.61
C ARG A 161 21.56 -17.87 -4.77
N SER A 162 22.87 -17.72 -4.79
CA SER A 162 23.71 -18.20 -5.90
C SER A 162 23.25 -17.70 -7.28
N LEU A 163 22.60 -16.53 -7.32
CA LEU A 163 22.10 -15.89 -8.55
C LEU A 163 23.09 -14.80 -8.98
N LEU A 164 23.64 -14.94 -10.17
CA LEU A 164 24.56 -13.96 -10.78
C LEU A 164 23.75 -12.93 -11.59
N ALA A 165 22.97 -12.09 -10.89
CA ALA A 165 22.18 -11.07 -11.55
C ALA A 165 23.05 -9.88 -12.00
N ASP A 166 22.85 -9.40 -13.24
CA ASP A 166 23.38 -8.09 -13.66
C ASP A 166 22.59 -6.98 -12.94
N PRO A 167 23.24 -6.00 -12.28
CA PRO A 167 22.53 -4.87 -11.69
C PRO A 167 21.61 -4.11 -12.65
N ARG A 168 21.83 -4.20 -13.96
CA ARG A 168 20.96 -3.60 -14.99
C ARG A 168 19.63 -4.34 -15.14
N GLN A 169 19.54 -5.60 -14.74
CA GLN A 169 18.35 -6.42 -14.74
C GLN A 169 17.52 -6.28 -13.44
N VAL A 170 18.09 -5.61 -12.42
CA VAL A 170 17.40 -5.37 -11.15
C VAL A 170 16.51 -4.15 -11.25
N VAL A 171 15.23 -4.31 -10.91
CA VAL A 171 14.22 -3.24 -10.80
C VAL A 171 13.84 -3.11 -9.34
N VAL A 172 14.07 -1.95 -8.73
CA VAL A 172 13.68 -1.66 -7.34
C VAL A 172 12.20 -1.30 -7.28
N THR A 173 11.47 -1.91 -6.36
CA THR A 173 10.01 -1.75 -6.25
C THR A 173 9.57 -1.39 -4.83
N GLY A 174 8.35 -0.94 -4.68
CA GLY A 174 7.69 -0.65 -3.38
C GLY A 174 7.26 -1.91 -2.61
N GLY A 175 8.03 -3.00 -2.69
CA GLY A 175 7.74 -4.32 -2.12
C GLY A 175 7.13 -5.28 -3.16
N ALA A 176 7.01 -6.57 -2.80
CA ALA A 176 6.60 -7.62 -3.74
C ALA A 176 5.23 -7.37 -4.41
N ARG A 177 4.27 -6.78 -3.71
CA ARG A 177 2.95 -6.47 -4.31
C ARG A 177 3.04 -5.41 -5.41
N ALA A 178 3.82 -4.37 -5.17
CA ALA A 178 4.05 -3.31 -6.16
C ALA A 178 4.83 -3.88 -7.34
N GLY A 179 5.91 -4.62 -7.08
CA GLY A 179 6.69 -5.28 -8.13
C GLY A 179 5.87 -6.22 -9.00
N LEU A 180 5.00 -7.04 -8.41
CA LEU A 180 4.10 -7.89 -9.18
C LEU A 180 3.09 -7.07 -10.02
N ALA A 181 2.60 -5.97 -9.48
CA ALA A 181 1.69 -5.10 -10.23
C ALA A 181 2.38 -4.43 -11.43
N GLU A 182 3.57 -3.90 -11.24
CA GLU A 182 4.40 -3.33 -12.29
C GLU A 182 4.76 -4.37 -13.36
N LEU A 183 5.17 -5.57 -12.94
CA LEU A 183 5.44 -6.68 -13.85
C LEU A 183 4.23 -7.04 -14.71
N ILE A 184 3.05 -7.17 -14.10
CA ILE A 184 1.82 -7.47 -14.82
C ILE A 184 1.51 -6.38 -15.85
N GLN A 185 1.73 -5.12 -15.53
CA GLN A 185 1.53 -3.99 -16.46
C GLN A 185 2.50 -4.09 -17.65
N VAL A 186 3.77 -4.40 -17.40
CA VAL A 186 4.77 -4.64 -18.45
C VAL A 186 4.36 -5.80 -19.36
N LEU A 187 3.98 -6.95 -18.79
CA LEU A 187 3.59 -8.13 -19.56
C LEU A 187 2.28 -7.94 -20.33
N CYS A 188 1.40 -7.09 -19.84
CA CYS A 188 0.10 -6.79 -20.46
C CYS A 188 0.23 -5.88 -21.68
N ASP A 189 1.24 -5.03 -21.74
CA ASP A 189 1.44 -4.01 -22.78
C ASP A 189 0.16 -3.17 -23.06
N GLY A 190 -0.66 -2.98 -22.03
CA GLY A 190 -1.89 -2.19 -22.08
C GLY A 190 -3.03 -2.75 -22.95
N SER A 191 -2.83 -3.85 -23.67
CA SER A 191 -3.72 -4.24 -24.77
C SER A 191 -4.58 -5.48 -24.50
N ARG A 192 -4.20 -6.36 -23.58
CA ARG A 192 -4.92 -7.64 -23.39
C ARG A 192 -5.03 -8.06 -21.93
N ARG A 193 -6.06 -8.85 -21.65
CA ARG A 193 -6.23 -9.49 -20.35
C ARG A 193 -5.33 -10.71 -20.25
N LEU A 194 -4.41 -10.72 -19.27
CA LEU A 194 -3.55 -11.87 -18.99
C LEU A 194 -4.31 -12.96 -18.23
N THR A 195 -3.84 -14.19 -18.38
CA THR A 195 -4.24 -15.34 -17.57
C THR A 195 -3.02 -15.82 -16.79
N ILE A 196 -3.07 -15.70 -15.45
CA ILE A 196 -1.94 -15.98 -14.56
C ILE A 196 -2.27 -17.20 -13.71
N GLY A 197 -1.42 -18.22 -13.80
CA GLY A 197 -1.45 -19.38 -12.91
C GLY A 197 -0.96 -18.98 -11.53
N VAL A 198 -1.64 -19.39 -10.48
CA VAL A 198 -1.24 -19.11 -9.09
C VAL A 198 -1.38 -20.37 -8.25
N GLU A 199 -0.45 -20.63 -7.36
CA GLU A 199 -0.54 -21.76 -6.44
C GLU A 199 -1.85 -21.75 -5.64
N SER A 200 -2.44 -22.92 -5.42
CA SER A 200 -3.70 -23.08 -4.68
C SER A 200 -3.64 -24.31 -3.75
N PRO A 201 -3.46 -24.10 -2.44
CA PRO A 201 -3.34 -22.81 -1.77
C PRO A 201 -2.05 -22.05 -2.10
N GLY A 202 -2.04 -20.74 -1.89
CA GLY A 202 -0.89 -19.86 -2.12
C GLY A 202 -1.07 -18.54 -1.37
N TYR A 203 -0.06 -17.67 -1.36
CA TYR A 203 -0.06 -16.45 -0.56
C TYR A 203 -1.17 -15.47 -0.97
N PRO A 204 -2.16 -15.20 -0.07
CA PRO A 204 -3.39 -14.49 -0.45
C PRO A 204 -3.15 -13.05 -0.94
N SER A 205 -2.12 -12.38 -0.41
CA SER A 205 -1.83 -10.99 -0.74
C SER A 205 -1.40 -10.83 -2.20
N LEU A 206 -0.49 -11.67 -2.69
CA LEU A 206 -0.04 -11.63 -4.09
C LEU A 206 -1.09 -12.18 -5.06
N ARG A 207 -1.83 -13.21 -4.69
CA ARG A 207 -2.93 -13.76 -5.53
C ARG A 207 -4.00 -12.73 -5.87
N ARG A 208 -4.19 -11.71 -5.03
CA ARG A 208 -5.17 -10.64 -5.26
C ARG A 208 -4.71 -9.60 -6.28
N VAL A 209 -3.41 -9.44 -6.49
CA VAL A 209 -2.86 -8.41 -7.37
C VAL A 209 -3.36 -8.55 -8.81
N PRO A 210 -3.24 -9.72 -9.48
CA PRO A 210 -3.73 -9.87 -10.85
C PRO A 210 -5.23 -9.57 -10.97
N THR A 211 -6.03 -10.05 -10.01
CA THR A 211 -7.49 -9.84 -10.02
C THR A 211 -7.86 -8.38 -9.82
N ALA A 212 -7.15 -7.68 -8.93
CA ALA A 212 -7.36 -6.24 -8.69
C ALA A 212 -7.05 -5.39 -9.94
N LEU A 213 -6.12 -5.86 -10.77
CA LEU A 213 -5.77 -5.24 -12.06
C LEU A 213 -6.67 -5.71 -13.23
N GLY A 214 -7.71 -6.51 -12.96
CA GLY A 214 -8.66 -6.97 -13.98
C GLY A 214 -8.21 -8.19 -14.78
N HIS A 215 -7.10 -8.84 -14.40
CA HIS A 215 -6.59 -10.04 -15.04
C HIS A 215 -7.27 -11.32 -14.50
N ARG A 216 -7.07 -12.43 -15.20
CA ARG A 216 -7.64 -13.73 -14.84
C ARG A 216 -6.62 -14.53 -14.05
N ILE A 217 -7.05 -15.23 -13.00
CA ILE A 217 -6.22 -16.21 -12.30
C ILE A 217 -6.76 -17.63 -12.52
N VAL A 218 -5.83 -18.58 -12.54
CA VAL A 218 -6.10 -20.03 -12.57
C VAL A 218 -5.36 -20.64 -11.39
N GLY A 219 -6.08 -21.34 -10.51
CA GLY A 219 -5.47 -22.05 -9.38
C GLY A 219 -4.71 -23.27 -9.86
N LEU A 220 -3.46 -23.41 -9.48
CA LEU A 220 -2.60 -24.55 -9.73
C LEU A 220 -2.48 -25.38 -8.44
N PRO A 221 -2.81 -26.65 -8.44
CA PRO A 221 -2.71 -27.50 -7.25
C PRO A 221 -1.28 -27.58 -6.71
N THR A 222 -1.17 -27.63 -5.39
CA THR A 222 0.08 -27.83 -4.66
C THR A 222 -0.06 -28.99 -3.69
N ASP A 223 1.05 -29.66 -3.43
CA ASP A 223 1.17 -30.70 -2.41
C ASP A 223 2.28 -30.35 -1.40
N ASP A 224 2.72 -31.30 -0.59
CA ASP A 224 3.80 -31.16 0.39
C ASP A 224 5.18 -30.86 -0.21
N GLN A 225 5.33 -31.03 -1.53
CA GLN A 225 6.53 -30.71 -2.29
C GLN A 225 6.37 -29.43 -3.15
N GLY A 226 5.31 -28.66 -2.96
CA GLY A 226 5.00 -27.44 -3.70
C GLY A 226 4.13 -27.67 -4.93
N LEU A 227 4.32 -26.88 -5.98
CA LEU A 227 3.56 -27.02 -7.24
C LEU A 227 3.75 -28.41 -7.84
N ASP A 228 2.64 -29.05 -8.20
CA ASP A 228 2.67 -30.29 -9.00
C ASP A 228 2.79 -29.95 -10.51
N PRO A 229 3.95 -30.22 -11.14
CA PRO A 229 4.14 -29.95 -12.58
C PRO A 229 3.16 -30.67 -13.49
N ALA A 230 2.65 -31.86 -13.07
CA ALA A 230 1.64 -32.60 -13.85
C ALA A 230 0.30 -31.86 -13.96
N SER A 231 0.04 -30.89 -13.06
CA SER A 231 -1.16 -30.07 -13.09
C SER A 231 -1.09 -28.90 -14.09
N LEU A 232 0.09 -28.62 -14.64
CA LEU A 232 0.27 -27.55 -15.61
C LEU A 232 -0.42 -27.87 -16.95
N PRO A 233 -1.05 -26.88 -17.60
CA PRO A 233 -1.78 -27.12 -18.86
C PRO A 233 -0.85 -27.66 -19.95
N THR A 234 -1.26 -28.71 -20.63
CA THR A 234 -0.51 -29.31 -21.74
C THR A 234 -1.38 -29.36 -23.00
N GLY A 235 -0.78 -29.22 -24.20
CA GLY A 235 -1.45 -29.38 -25.49
C GLY A 235 -2.04 -28.09 -26.08
N ARG A 236 -2.40 -28.15 -27.38
CA ARG A 236 -2.79 -26.97 -28.20
C ARG A 236 -4.15 -26.36 -27.86
N ASP A 237 -5.07 -27.14 -27.30
CA ASP A 237 -6.46 -26.71 -27.06
C ASP A 237 -6.72 -26.22 -25.64
N ARG A 238 -5.68 -25.95 -24.85
CA ARG A 238 -5.82 -25.60 -23.45
C ARG A 238 -5.60 -24.11 -23.23
N LYS A 239 -6.29 -23.59 -22.21
CA LYS A 239 -6.18 -22.19 -21.78
C LYS A 239 -4.71 -21.86 -21.54
N ARG A 240 -4.12 -21.06 -22.42
CA ARG A 240 -2.74 -20.59 -22.31
C ARG A 240 -2.62 -19.77 -21.04
N LEU A 241 -1.62 -20.07 -20.25
CA LEU A 241 -1.15 -19.19 -19.16
C LEU A 241 -0.10 -18.24 -19.74
N ASP A 242 -0.19 -16.98 -19.38
CA ASP A 242 0.79 -15.97 -19.76
C ASP A 242 1.95 -15.90 -18.77
N ALA A 243 1.65 -16.16 -17.49
CA ALA A 243 2.62 -16.31 -16.42
C ALA A 243 2.14 -17.29 -15.35
N VAL A 244 3.07 -17.85 -14.59
CA VAL A 244 2.79 -18.61 -13.36
C VAL A 244 3.50 -17.96 -12.19
N LEU A 245 2.78 -17.72 -11.08
CA LEU A 245 3.33 -17.21 -9.82
C LEU A 245 3.48 -18.37 -8.85
N ILE A 246 4.71 -18.70 -8.50
CA ILE A 246 5.06 -19.87 -7.68
C ILE A 246 6.08 -19.53 -6.60
N THR A 247 6.12 -20.33 -5.54
CA THR A 247 7.03 -20.22 -4.40
C THR A 247 7.95 -21.44 -4.31
N PRO A 248 8.97 -21.57 -5.20
CA PRO A 248 9.71 -22.81 -5.35
C PRO A 248 10.66 -23.14 -4.20
N SER A 249 11.00 -22.15 -3.37
CA SER A 249 11.92 -22.33 -2.25
C SER A 249 11.20 -22.67 -0.93
N HIS A 250 9.98 -22.13 -0.74
CA HIS A 250 9.18 -22.33 0.46
C HIS A 250 7.71 -22.06 0.16
N GLN A 251 6.96 -23.09 -0.16
CA GLN A 251 5.57 -23.00 -0.57
C GLN A 251 4.67 -22.54 0.59
N TYR A 252 3.89 -21.50 0.35
CA TYR A 252 2.93 -20.99 1.32
C TYR A 252 1.54 -21.63 1.11
N PRO A 253 0.87 -22.18 2.14
CA PRO A 253 1.28 -22.20 3.57
C PRO A 253 1.95 -23.52 4.01
N TRP A 254 2.18 -24.48 3.12
CA TRP A 254 2.58 -25.84 3.47
C TRP A 254 4.06 -25.98 3.85
N GLY A 255 4.90 -25.05 3.41
CA GLY A 255 6.34 -25.09 3.68
C GLY A 255 7.16 -26.03 2.79
N GLY A 256 6.53 -26.65 1.79
CA GLY A 256 7.22 -27.50 0.84
C GLY A 256 8.18 -26.73 -0.06
N SER A 257 9.22 -27.42 -0.56
CA SER A 257 10.17 -26.87 -1.53
C SER A 257 10.14 -27.72 -2.80
N LEU A 258 10.18 -27.09 -3.98
CA LEU A 258 10.28 -27.83 -5.24
C LEU A 258 11.62 -28.57 -5.31
N SER A 259 11.53 -29.89 -5.52
CA SER A 259 12.70 -30.72 -5.80
C SER A 259 13.37 -30.30 -7.11
N ALA A 260 14.63 -30.69 -7.30
CA ALA A 260 15.36 -30.41 -8.54
C ALA A 260 14.63 -30.93 -9.80
N SER A 261 14.00 -32.10 -9.71
CA SER A 261 13.23 -32.66 -10.81
C SER A 261 11.96 -31.85 -11.13
N ARG A 262 11.25 -31.35 -10.10
CA ARG A 262 10.08 -30.48 -10.31
C ARG A 262 10.48 -29.12 -10.87
N ARG A 263 11.59 -28.56 -10.41
CA ARG A 263 12.16 -27.30 -10.95
C ARG A 263 12.44 -27.43 -12.44
N ALA A 264 13.16 -28.49 -12.83
CA ALA A 264 13.44 -28.78 -14.23
C ALA A 264 12.16 -28.95 -15.06
N ALA A 265 11.18 -29.70 -14.55
CA ALA A 265 9.91 -29.90 -15.24
C ALA A 265 9.08 -28.62 -15.43
N VAL A 266 9.10 -27.71 -14.44
CA VAL A 266 8.43 -26.40 -14.56
C VAL A 266 9.12 -25.49 -15.58
N ILE A 267 10.44 -25.47 -15.60
CA ILE A 267 11.24 -24.70 -16.60
C ILE A 267 10.96 -25.23 -18.00
N GLU A 268 11.09 -26.54 -18.23
CA GLU A 268 10.83 -27.16 -19.52
C GLU A 268 9.39 -26.88 -20.00
N TRP A 269 8.43 -26.97 -19.09
CA TRP A 269 7.04 -26.63 -19.42
C TRP A 269 6.89 -25.17 -19.82
N ALA A 270 7.50 -24.22 -19.07
CA ALA A 270 7.41 -22.78 -19.32
C ALA A 270 8.02 -22.41 -20.68
N GLU A 271 9.17 -22.98 -21.03
CA GLU A 271 9.80 -22.83 -22.33
C GLU A 271 8.88 -23.29 -23.46
N MET A 272 8.34 -24.54 -23.37
CA MET A 272 7.42 -25.08 -24.37
C MET A 272 6.12 -24.29 -24.48
N ALA A 273 5.64 -23.71 -23.39
CA ALA A 273 4.40 -22.93 -23.34
C ALA A 273 4.60 -21.45 -23.71
N SER A 274 5.84 -20.98 -23.81
CA SER A 274 6.21 -19.56 -23.88
C SER A 274 5.51 -18.78 -22.75
N CYS A 275 5.65 -19.27 -21.52
CA CYS A 275 5.00 -18.77 -20.32
C CYS A 275 6.05 -18.25 -19.35
N TRP A 276 5.83 -17.07 -18.78
CA TRP A 276 6.73 -16.52 -17.77
C TRP A 276 6.59 -17.25 -16.44
N ILE A 277 7.69 -17.53 -15.78
CA ILE A 277 7.72 -17.95 -14.37
C ILE A 277 7.99 -16.72 -13.52
N VAL A 278 7.13 -16.46 -12.55
CA VAL A 278 7.35 -15.44 -11.50
C VAL A 278 7.66 -16.19 -10.21
N GLU A 279 8.93 -16.21 -9.84
CA GLU A 279 9.41 -16.81 -8.60
C GLU A 279 9.20 -15.83 -7.45
N ASP A 280 8.26 -16.10 -6.55
CA ASP A 280 8.09 -15.34 -5.30
C ASP A 280 9.08 -15.83 -4.24
N ASP A 281 10.12 -15.05 -4.01
CA ASP A 281 11.21 -15.32 -3.08
C ASP A 281 11.06 -14.48 -1.81
N PHE A 282 10.08 -14.82 -0.97
CA PHE A 282 9.68 -14.00 0.17
C PHE A 282 10.46 -14.27 1.46
N ASP A 283 10.99 -15.48 1.67
CA ASP A 283 11.63 -15.90 2.93
C ASP A 283 12.75 -16.94 2.79
N SER A 284 13.22 -17.17 1.58
CA SER A 284 14.21 -18.22 1.31
C SER A 284 15.54 -18.09 2.09
N GLU A 285 15.85 -16.90 2.57
CA GLU A 285 17.00 -16.63 3.43
C GLU A 285 16.79 -17.12 4.87
N LEU A 286 15.53 -17.32 5.29
CA LEU A 286 15.16 -17.69 6.66
C LEU A 286 15.06 -19.21 6.85
N ARG A 287 16.02 -19.97 6.32
CA ARG A 287 16.05 -21.42 6.49
C ARG A 287 16.59 -21.82 7.84
N HIS A 288 15.83 -22.70 8.51
CA HIS A 288 16.25 -23.29 9.78
C HIS A 288 17.13 -24.54 9.60
N VAL A 289 17.11 -25.14 8.42
CA VAL A 289 17.87 -26.37 8.11
C VAL A 289 18.55 -26.24 6.74
N GLY A 290 19.87 -26.39 6.73
CA GLY A 290 20.68 -26.33 5.50
C GLY A 290 20.88 -24.91 4.95
N ALA A 291 21.65 -24.83 3.86
CA ALA A 291 21.87 -23.58 3.12
C ALA A 291 20.60 -23.20 2.30
N PRO A 292 20.43 -21.92 1.96
CA PRO A 292 19.40 -21.50 1.00
C PRO A 292 19.54 -22.26 -0.31
N LEU A 293 18.38 -22.68 -0.88
CA LEU A 293 18.39 -23.29 -2.20
C LEU A 293 18.69 -22.22 -3.26
N PRO A 294 19.39 -22.59 -4.35
CA PRO A 294 19.53 -21.69 -5.49
C PRO A 294 18.15 -21.19 -5.96
N ALA A 295 18.09 -19.93 -6.39
CA ALA A 295 16.87 -19.40 -6.99
C ALA A 295 16.52 -20.17 -8.28
N LEU A 296 15.24 -20.31 -8.62
CA LEU A 296 14.83 -20.90 -9.88
C LEU A 296 15.36 -20.06 -11.06
N ALA A 297 15.36 -18.73 -10.90
CA ALA A 297 15.96 -17.78 -11.84
C ALA A 297 17.44 -18.03 -12.12
N SER A 298 18.19 -18.69 -11.22
CA SER A 298 19.57 -19.08 -11.50
C SER A 298 19.71 -20.31 -12.42
N LEU A 299 18.64 -21.03 -12.64
CA LEU A 299 18.57 -22.19 -13.53
C LEU A 299 18.00 -21.86 -14.92
N ASP A 300 17.22 -20.79 -14.99
CA ASP A 300 16.59 -20.29 -16.22
C ASP A 300 16.46 -18.76 -16.15
N GLU A 301 17.37 -18.07 -16.81
CA GLU A 301 17.44 -16.62 -16.88
C GLU A 301 16.55 -16.03 -17.98
N GLU A 302 16.03 -16.86 -18.88
CA GLU A 302 15.29 -16.41 -20.07
C GLU A 302 13.78 -16.31 -19.79
N HIS A 303 13.20 -17.23 -19.01
CA HIS A 303 11.76 -17.28 -18.75
C HIS A 303 11.38 -17.03 -17.29
N THR A 304 12.37 -16.95 -16.39
CA THR A 304 12.12 -16.77 -14.96
C THR A 304 12.41 -15.35 -14.50
N ILE A 305 11.43 -14.76 -13.81
CA ILE A 305 11.50 -13.43 -13.19
C ILE A 305 11.49 -13.66 -11.68
N LEU A 306 12.54 -13.22 -10.98
CA LEU A 306 12.59 -13.27 -9.53
C LEU A 306 11.87 -12.07 -8.93
N LEU A 307 10.94 -12.31 -8.04
CA LEU A 307 10.24 -11.31 -7.24
C LEU A 307 10.69 -11.41 -5.79
N GLY A 308 11.50 -10.47 -5.35
CA GLY A 308 12.06 -10.45 -4.01
C GLY A 308 11.55 -9.33 -3.12
N THR A 309 11.70 -9.49 -1.82
CA THR A 309 11.28 -8.50 -0.82
C THR A 309 12.17 -8.51 0.41
N PHE A 310 12.38 -7.34 1.01
CA PHE A 310 13.04 -7.22 2.31
C PHE A 310 12.05 -7.20 3.49
N SER A 311 10.77 -7.42 3.21
CA SER A 311 9.72 -7.38 4.25
C SER A 311 9.87 -8.47 5.30
N SER A 312 10.31 -9.66 4.91
CA SER A 312 10.46 -10.81 5.81
C SER A 312 11.77 -10.78 6.59
N VAL A 313 12.83 -10.22 6.02
CA VAL A 313 14.18 -10.19 6.64
C VAL A 313 14.47 -8.89 7.39
N LEU A 314 13.80 -7.79 7.05
CA LEU A 314 13.92 -6.52 7.75
C LEU A 314 12.59 -6.12 8.39
N THR A 315 11.73 -5.45 7.67
CA THR A 315 10.41 -5.05 8.15
C THR A 315 9.48 -4.73 6.99
N PRO A 316 8.18 -5.11 7.06
CA PRO A 316 7.19 -4.72 6.07
C PRO A 316 7.01 -3.20 5.96
N ALA A 317 7.31 -2.46 7.04
CA ALA A 317 7.18 -1.00 7.08
C ALA A 317 8.16 -0.28 6.13
N LEU A 318 9.26 -0.94 5.72
CA LEU A 318 10.21 -0.36 4.78
C LEU A 318 9.64 -0.27 3.35
N GLY A 319 8.74 -1.18 2.99
CA GLY A 319 8.13 -1.21 1.66
C GLY A 319 9.16 -1.31 0.53
N CYS A 320 10.20 -2.13 0.69
CA CYS A 320 11.26 -2.31 -0.30
C CYS A 320 11.25 -3.74 -0.84
N GLY A 321 11.26 -3.85 -2.16
CA GLY A 321 11.37 -5.09 -2.89
C GLY A 321 12.11 -4.88 -4.21
N TYR A 322 12.19 -5.94 -4.99
CA TYR A 322 12.89 -5.89 -6.28
C TYR A 322 12.36 -6.98 -7.22
N LEU A 323 12.60 -6.77 -8.50
CA LEU A 323 12.51 -7.79 -9.54
C LEU A 323 13.90 -8.00 -10.13
N VAL A 324 14.23 -9.24 -10.49
CA VAL A 324 15.29 -9.54 -11.45
C VAL A 324 14.60 -10.03 -12.71
N VAL A 325 14.75 -9.28 -13.77
CA VAL A 325 14.03 -9.53 -15.02
C VAL A 325 14.97 -9.93 -16.15
N PRO A 326 14.51 -10.76 -17.11
CA PRO A 326 15.25 -11.05 -18.33
C PRO A 326 15.63 -9.76 -19.08
N PRO A 327 16.76 -9.75 -19.81
CA PRO A 327 17.25 -8.55 -20.51
C PRO A 327 16.20 -7.89 -21.42
N ASP A 328 15.38 -8.68 -22.08
CA ASP A 328 14.34 -8.20 -23.01
C ASP A 328 13.25 -7.37 -22.34
N LEU A 329 12.98 -7.59 -21.05
CA LEU A 329 11.99 -6.84 -20.29
C LEU A 329 12.52 -5.54 -19.71
N VAL A 330 13.85 -5.37 -19.55
CA VAL A 330 14.47 -4.20 -18.92
C VAL A 330 14.00 -2.88 -19.56
N HIS A 331 13.98 -2.82 -20.88
CA HIS A 331 13.55 -1.63 -21.59
C HIS A 331 12.07 -1.29 -21.37
N SER A 332 11.24 -2.29 -21.16
CA SER A 332 9.81 -2.10 -20.92
C SER A 332 9.56 -1.47 -19.53
N PHE A 333 10.35 -1.87 -18.52
CA PHE A 333 10.32 -1.22 -17.20
C PHE A 333 10.86 0.20 -17.23
N ALA A 334 11.91 0.46 -18.00
CA ALA A 334 12.51 1.80 -18.09
C ALA A 334 11.60 2.83 -18.80
N ARG A 335 10.54 2.40 -19.48
CA ARG A 335 9.59 3.26 -20.20
C ARG A 335 8.30 3.56 -19.42
N GLN A 336 8.08 2.92 -18.29
CA GLN A 336 6.97 3.22 -17.39
C GLN A 336 7.31 4.39 -16.46
#